data_3d13b8e2bf590b8d052d8ab9f526b566
#
_entry.id   3d13b8e2bf590b8d052d8ab9f526b566
#
_cell.length_a   1.000
_cell.length_b   1.000
_cell.length_c   1.000
_cell.angle_alpha   90.00
_cell.angle_beta   90.00
_cell.angle_gamma   90.00
#
_symmetry.space_group_name_H-M   'P 1'
#
loop_
_entity.id
_entity.type
_entity.pdbx_description
1 polymer ?
#
loop_
_entity_poly.entity_id
_entity_poly.type
_entity_poly.pdbx_seq_one_letter_code
_entity_poly.pdbx_strand_id
1 'polypeptide(L)'
;LKKRKIENVIMEASSHGLHQNRLDGLLFNSAIFTNLSQDHLDYHKNFKNYLNAKLYLFQNLIKKGGFIITDDKIPEFKKIKNISLKKELKLFTLKNKFFQIVSHNYKNEAQILKIKHENLIHEIRVNLVGKIQLKNILMAVIAASKSNLDLKKIFSVIPRLSSVEGRFEKIGKIKNKSLVFLDYAHTPDALQTCILNIREQF
;
A
#
# COMPACT_ATOMS: atom_id res chain seq x y z
N LEU A 1 8.51 -7.81 -22.43
CA LEU A 1 8.98 -6.61 -21.75
C LEU A 1 10.33 -6.12 -22.30
N LYS A 2 11.35 -6.97 -22.36
CA LYS A 2 12.70 -6.61 -22.88
C LYS A 2 12.64 -6.03 -24.31
N LYS A 3 11.87 -6.63 -25.23
CA LYS A 3 11.69 -6.12 -26.60
C LYS A 3 11.05 -4.70 -26.65
N ARG A 4 10.29 -4.31 -25.62
CA ARG A 4 9.63 -3.00 -25.52
C ARG A 4 10.41 -1.98 -24.69
N LYS A 5 11.64 -2.28 -24.28
CA LYS A 5 12.50 -1.44 -23.43
C LYS A 5 11.80 -0.97 -22.14
N ILE A 6 10.97 -1.83 -21.53
CA ILE A 6 10.31 -1.54 -20.26
C ILE A 6 11.35 -1.61 -19.14
N GLU A 7 11.57 -0.49 -18.47
CA GLU A 7 12.57 -0.35 -17.41
C GLU A 7 12.02 -0.75 -16.04
N ASN A 8 10.74 -0.46 -15.78
CA ASN A 8 10.11 -0.71 -14.50
C ASN A 8 8.81 -1.49 -14.68
N VAL A 9 8.60 -2.47 -13.81
CA VAL A 9 7.38 -3.27 -13.77
C VAL A 9 6.83 -3.26 -12.36
N ILE A 10 5.57 -2.87 -12.22
CA ILE A 10 4.82 -2.95 -10.97
C ILE A 10 3.71 -3.96 -11.20
N MET A 11 3.56 -4.92 -10.28
CA MET A 11 2.53 -5.93 -10.40
C MET A 11 1.93 -6.30 -9.05
N GLU A 12 0.69 -6.71 -9.05
CA GLU A 12 0.03 -7.27 -7.89
C GLU A 12 0.39 -8.75 -7.77
N ALA A 13 0.79 -9.18 -6.56
CA ALA A 13 1.08 -10.57 -6.22
C ALA A 13 -0.03 -11.13 -5.33
N SER A 14 -1.01 -11.79 -5.92
CA SER A 14 -2.09 -12.42 -5.17
C SER A 14 -1.60 -13.63 -4.38
N SER A 15 -2.23 -13.91 -3.23
CA SER A 15 -1.89 -15.08 -2.41
C SER A 15 -2.10 -16.41 -3.13
N HIS A 16 -3.08 -16.49 -4.03
CA HIS A 16 -3.30 -17.65 -4.91
C HIS A 16 -2.13 -17.81 -5.89
N GLY A 17 -1.74 -16.72 -6.57
CA GLY A 17 -0.62 -16.75 -7.50
C GLY A 17 0.68 -17.17 -6.85
N LEU A 18 0.95 -16.68 -5.64
CA LEU A 18 2.11 -17.07 -4.85
C LEU A 18 2.05 -18.53 -4.39
N HIS A 19 0.90 -18.99 -3.89
CA HIS A 19 0.72 -20.37 -3.46
C HIS A 19 0.81 -21.38 -4.63
N GLN A 20 0.43 -20.96 -5.82
CA GLN A 20 0.50 -21.76 -7.05
C GLN A 20 1.80 -21.57 -7.83
N ASN A 21 2.80 -20.92 -7.23
CA ASN A 21 4.12 -20.69 -7.82
C ASN A 21 4.09 -19.97 -9.19
N ARG A 22 3.04 -19.18 -9.47
CA ARG A 22 2.87 -18.48 -10.76
C ARG A 22 3.94 -17.42 -11.01
N LEU A 23 4.62 -16.97 -9.96
CA LEU A 23 5.67 -15.96 -10.04
C LEU A 23 7.07 -16.54 -9.92
N ASP A 24 7.20 -17.86 -9.83
CA ASP A 24 8.48 -18.53 -9.72
C ASP A 24 9.34 -18.25 -10.97
N GLY A 25 10.64 -18.10 -10.75
CA GLY A 25 11.55 -17.65 -11.79
C GLY A 25 11.64 -16.12 -11.95
N LEU A 26 10.77 -15.34 -11.32
CA LEU A 26 10.92 -13.89 -11.25
C LEU A 26 11.65 -13.48 -9.96
N LEU A 27 12.53 -12.49 -10.09
CA LEU A 27 13.20 -11.87 -8.94
C LEU A 27 12.89 -10.38 -8.90
N PHE A 28 12.24 -9.97 -7.82
CA PHE A 28 11.83 -8.58 -7.62
C PHE A 28 12.90 -7.76 -6.88
N ASN A 29 13.01 -6.50 -7.21
CA ASN A 29 13.86 -5.56 -6.49
C ASN A 29 13.30 -5.24 -5.11
N SER A 30 11.98 -5.21 -5.02
CA SER A 30 11.26 -4.85 -3.81
C SER A 30 9.87 -5.44 -3.79
N ALA A 31 9.28 -5.54 -2.60
CA ALA A 31 7.88 -5.87 -2.44
C ALA A 31 7.25 -5.07 -1.29
N ILE A 32 5.96 -4.82 -1.41
CA ILE A 32 5.14 -4.12 -0.42
C ILE A 32 4.17 -5.13 0.21
N PHE A 33 4.13 -5.17 1.54
CA PHE A 33 3.07 -5.85 2.27
C PHE A 33 2.14 -4.79 2.85
N THR A 34 0.95 -4.70 2.33
CA THR A 34 -0.03 -3.67 2.71
C THR A 34 -0.76 -4.03 3.99
N ASN A 35 -1.46 -5.15 3.99
CA ASN A 35 -2.21 -5.70 5.12
C ASN A 35 -2.57 -7.18 4.91
N LEU A 36 -3.15 -7.76 5.94
CA LEU A 36 -3.82 -9.05 5.90
C LEU A 36 -5.13 -8.93 6.67
N SER A 37 -6.24 -9.14 5.99
CA SER A 37 -7.59 -9.21 6.58
C SER A 37 -8.22 -10.57 6.26
N GLN A 38 -9.36 -10.85 6.88
CA GLN A 38 -10.07 -12.09 6.62
C GLN A 38 -10.57 -12.11 5.17
N ASP A 39 -9.95 -12.97 4.35
CA ASP A 39 -10.32 -13.21 2.97
C ASP A 39 -9.71 -14.55 2.51
N HIS A 40 -10.22 -15.12 1.41
CA HIS A 40 -9.65 -16.31 0.76
C HIS A 40 -9.47 -17.55 1.67
N LEU A 41 -10.23 -17.64 2.78
CA LEU A 41 -10.13 -18.78 3.70
C LEU A 41 -10.79 -20.07 3.13
N ASP A 42 -11.69 -19.93 2.18
CA ASP A 42 -12.20 -21.03 1.34
C ASP A 42 -11.06 -21.78 0.65
N TYR A 43 -10.10 -21.06 0.12
CA TYR A 43 -8.93 -21.60 -0.56
C TYR A 43 -7.79 -21.97 0.41
N HIS A 44 -7.37 -21.06 1.27
CA HIS A 44 -6.21 -21.25 2.15
C HIS A 44 -6.51 -22.06 3.41
N LYS A 45 -7.81 -22.35 3.71
CA LYS A 45 -8.33 -23.09 4.86
C LYS A 45 -8.18 -22.37 6.19
N ASN A 46 -7.12 -21.62 6.42
CA ASN A 46 -6.89 -20.86 7.65
C ASN A 46 -5.96 -19.67 7.43
N PHE A 47 -5.95 -18.77 8.41
CA PHE A 47 -5.17 -17.53 8.38
C PHE A 47 -3.65 -17.77 8.30
N LYS A 48 -3.16 -18.86 8.91
CA LYS A 48 -1.74 -19.21 8.91
C LYS A 48 -1.26 -19.55 7.50
N ASN A 49 -2.03 -20.38 6.79
CA ASN A 49 -1.70 -20.75 5.41
C ASN A 49 -1.79 -19.53 4.47
N TYR A 50 -2.81 -18.69 4.65
CA TYR A 50 -2.97 -17.47 3.88
C TYR A 50 -1.78 -16.52 4.07
N LEU A 51 -1.38 -16.28 5.30
CA LEU A 51 -0.20 -15.48 5.61
C LEU A 51 1.07 -16.11 5.02
N ASN A 52 1.27 -17.43 5.18
CA ASN A 52 2.44 -18.12 4.64
C ASN A 52 2.54 -17.97 3.12
N ALA A 53 1.41 -18.09 2.41
CA ALA A 53 1.36 -17.87 0.97
C ALA A 53 1.81 -16.45 0.58
N LYS A 54 1.37 -15.42 1.31
CA LYS A 54 1.84 -14.04 1.08
C LYS A 54 3.33 -13.86 1.44
N LEU A 55 3.79 -14.48 2.53
CA LEU A 55 5.18 -14.36 2.96
C LEU A 55 6.17 -15.05 2.01
N TYR A 56 5.70 -15.98 1.18
CA TYR A 56 6.51 -16.64 0.15
C TYR A 56 7.22 -15.63 -0.76
N LEU A 57 6.56 -14.54 -1.14
CA LEU A 57 7.14 -13.45 -1.94
C LEU A 57 8.44 -12.92 -1.32
N PHE A 58 8.42 -12.65 -0.02
CA PHE A 58 9.55 -12.06 0.70
C PHE A 58 10.65 -13.08 0.99
N GLN A 59 10.28 -14.36 1.12
CA GLN A 59 11.22 -15.43 1.41
C GLN A 59 11.99 -15.90 0.18
N ASN A 60 11.37 -15.86 -1.01
CA ASN A 60 11.88 -16.56 -2.17
C ASN A 60 12.04 -15.71 -3.42
N LEU A 61 11.27 -14.63 -3.57
CA LEU A 61 11.17 -13.90 -4.84
C LEU A 61 11.79 -12.49 -4.80
N ILE A 62 12.40 -12.09 -3.68
CA ILE A 62 13.15 -10.83 -3.61
C ILE A 62 14.62 -11.11 -3.78
N LYS A 63 15.27 -10.41 -4.70
CA LYS A 63 16.70 -10.55 -4.95
C LYS A 63 17.55 -10.12 -3.74
N LYS A 64 18.74 -10.66 -3.60
CA LYS A 64 19.70 -10.25 -2.55
C LYS A 64 19.93 -8.74 -2.59
N GLY A 65 19.92 -8.10 -1.41
CA GLY A 65 20.04 -6.65 -1.29
C GLY A 65 18.79 -5.87 -1.66
N GLY A 66 17.70 -6.55 -2.05
CA GLY A 66 16.39 -5.94 -2.26
C GLY A 66 15.75 -5.43 -0.96
N PHE A 67 14.51 -4.94 -1.04
CA PHE A 67 13.88 -4.34 0.13
C PHE A 67 12.39 -4.70 0.25
N ILE A 68 11.92 -4.65 1.49
CA ILE A 68 10.52 -4.83 1.87
C ILE A 68 10.00 -3.50 2.41
N ILE A 69 8.75 -3.19 2.09
CA ILE A 69 8.03 -2.04 2.65
C ILE A 69 6.77 -2.56 3.33
N THR A 70 6.47 -2.08 4.54
CA THR A 70 5.23 -2.41 5.26
C THR A 70 4.89 -1.36 6.32
N ASP A 71 3.72 -1.50 6.95
CA ASP A 71 3.37 -0.75 8.16
C ASP A 71 3.89 -1.50 9.40
N ASP A 72 4.65 -0.83 10.27
CA ASP A 72 5.17 -1.41 11.51
C ASP A 72 4.10 -1.67 12.58
N LYS A 73 2.87 -1.20 12.33
CA LYS A 73 1.72 -1.38 13.24
C LYS A 73 0.85 -2.60 12.93
N ILE A 74 1.14 -3.34 11.87
CA ILE A 74 0.36 -4.55 11.54
C ILE A 74 0.79 -5.76 12.39
N PRO A 75 -0.13 -6.69 12.69
CA PRO A 75 0.18 -7.89 13.49
C PRO A 75 1.32 -8.74 12.91
N GLU A 76 1.43 -8.79 11.58
CA GLU A 76 2.40 -9.59 10.84
C GLU A 76 3.82 -9.01 10.85
N PHE A 77 4.00 -7.78 11.33
CA PHE A 77 5.26 -7.03 11.25
C PHE A 77 6.46 -7.82 11.80
N LYS A 78 6.30 -8.48 12.96
CA LYS A 78 7.37 -9.27 13.58
C LYS A 78 7.86 -10.39 12.65
N LYS A 79 6.94 -11.07 11.94
CA LYS A 79 7.28 -12.13 10.99
C LYS A 79 8.01 -11.57 9.77
N ILE A 80 7.53 -10.46 9.21
CA ILE A 80 8.16 -9.77 8.08
C ILE A 80 9.56 -9.30 8.44
N LYS A 81 9.75 -8.70 9.62
CA LYS A 81 11.06 -8.28 10.14
C LYS A 81 12.02 -9.46 10.27
N ASN A 82 11.57 -10.60 10.80
CA ASN A 82 12.40 -11.78 10.91
C ASN A 82 12.83 -12.32 9.54
N ILE A 83 11.93 -12.29 8.54
CA ILE A 83 12.27 -12.66 7.17
C ILE A 83 13.32 -11.71 6.60
N SER A 84 13.13 -10.40 6.76
CA SER A 84 14.10 -9.42 6.25
C SER A 84 15.49 -9.62 6.82
N LEU A 85 15.62 -9.92 8.11
CA LEU A 85 16.89 -10.23 8.75
C LEU A 85 17.53 -11.53 8.19
N LYS A 86 16.74 -12.62 8.12
CA LYS A 86 17.24 -13.91 7.62
C LYS A 86 17.66 -13.89 6.14
N LYS A 87 17.03 -13.03 5.34
CA LYS A 87 17.28 -12.91 3.90
C LYS A 87 18.17 -11.72 3.52
N GLU A 88 18.71 -11.02 4.51
CA GLU A 88 19.55 -9.83 4.32
C GLU A 88 18.85 -8.76 3.45
N LEU A 89 17.55 -8.59 3.64
CA LEU A 89 16.74 -7.60 2.93
C LEU A 89 16.65 -6.31 3.75
N LYS A 90 16.65 -5.17 3.08
CA LYS A 90 16.37 -3.89 3.75
C LYS A 90 14.88 -3.81 4.07
N LEU A 91 14.54 -3.36 5.28
CA LEU A 91 13.14 -3.20 5.70
C LEU A 91 12.85 -1.70 5.90
N PHE A 92 11.86 -1.20 5.18
CA PHE A 92 11.33 0.14 5.33
C PHE A 92 9.90 0.08 5.89
N THR A 93 9.58 1.02 6.78
CA THR A 93 8.24 1.10 7.38
C THR A 93 7.65 2.50 7.20
N LEU A 94 6.37 2.66 7.50
CA LEU A 94 5.74 3.97 7.54
C LEU A 94 6.37 4.90 8.58
N LYS A 95 6.92 4.34 9.67
CA LYS A 95 7.79 5.05 10.59
C LYS A 95 9.22 5.04 10.05
N ASN A 96 9.59 6.03 9.27
CA ASN A 96 10.89 6.13 8.62
C ASN A 96 11.61 7.44 8.97
N LYS A 97 12.91 7.55 8.60
CA LYS A 97 13.76 8.70 8.92
C LYS A 97 13.83 9.74 7.79
N PHE A 98 13.40 9.42 6.58
CA PHE A 98 13.57 10.31 5.45
C PHE A 98 12.37 11.22 5.17
N PHE A 99 11.20 10.93 5.75
CA PHE A 99 10.12 11.89 5.88
C PHE A 99 9.28 11.62 7.15
N GLN A 100 8.64 12.64 7.67
CA GLN A 100 7.76 12.54 8.84
C GLN A 100 6.43 13.20 8.54
N ILE A 101 5.32 12.55 8.91
CA ILE A 101 4.01 13.18 8.90
C ILE A 101 3.93 14.11 10.10
N VAL A 102 3.84 15.42 9.86
CA VAL A 102 3.70 16.44 10.88
C VAL A 102 2.24 16.60 11.28
N SER A 103 1.35 16.61 10.29
CA SER A 103 -0.10 16.64 10.52
C SER A 103 -0.85 15.95 9.39
N HIS A 104 -2.05 15.47 9.73
CA HIS A 104 -3.03 14.90 8.82
C HIS A 104 -4.42 15.43 9.19
N ASN A 105 -5.05 16.12 8.27
CA ASN A 105 -6.37 16.74 8.46
C ASN A 105 -7.25 16.46 7.24
N TYR A 106 -8.56 16.61 7.41
CA TYR A 106 -9.53 16.55 6.32
C TYR A 106 -10.01 17.97 5.97
N LYS A 107 -10.03 18.32 4.69
CA LYS A 107 -10.52 19.61 4.20
C LYS A 107 -11.09 19.47 2.79
N ASN A 108 -12.31 19.97 2.59
CA ASN A 108 -12.96 19.94 1.27
C ASN A 108 -12.91 18.53 0.63
N GLU A 109 -13.39 17.53 1.38
CA GLU A 109 -13.49 16.13 0.95
C GLU A 109 -12.12 15.45 0.63
N ALA A 110 -10.99 16.12 0.88
CA ALA A 110 -9.66 15.58 0.68
C ALA A 110 -8.88 15.47 1.99
N GLN A 111 -7.84 14.68 1.97
CA GLN A 111 -6.86 14.59 3.04
C GLN A 111 -5.75 15.61 2.79
N ILE A 112 -5.39 16.38 3.80
CA ILE A 112 -4.27 17.33 3.76
C ILE A 112 -3.18 16.81 4.67
N LEU A 113 -2.03 16.53 4.08
CA LEU A 113 -0.85 16.07 4.78
C LEU A 113 0.20 17.16 4.84
N LYS A 114 0.77 17.39 6.02
CA LYS A 114 2.05 18.10 6.13
C LYS A 114 3.14 17.08 6.39
N ILE A 115 4.08 17.01 5.46
CA ILE A 115 5.21 16.09 5.52
C ILE A 115 6.49 16.89 5.64
N LYS A 116 7.26 16.62 6.69
CA LYS A 116 8.62 17.13 6.85
C LYS A 116 9.58 16.19 6.12
N HIS A 117 10.35 16.75 5.19
CA HIS A 117 11.46 16.08 4.52
C HIS A 117 12.68 16.99 4.59
N GLU A 118 13.78 16.50 5.17
CA GLU A 118 14.93 17.33 5.52
C GLU A 118 14.48 18.51 6.40
N ASN A 119 14.74 19.75 5.98
CA ASN A 119 14.34 20.98 6.68
C ASN A 119 13.10 21.65 6.08
N LEU A 120 12.43 21.02 5.11
CA LEU A 120 11.27 21.56 4.42
C LEU A 120 9.98 20.85 4.86
N ILE A 121 8.90 21.63 4.93
CA ILE A 121 7.55 21.12 5.12
C ILE A 121 6.82 21.21 3.79
N HIS A 122 6.34 20.05 3.33
CA HIS A 122 5.50 19.93 2.13
C HIS A 122 4.06 19.74 2.56
N GLU A 123 3.16 20.60 2.09
CA GLU A 123 1.73 20.39 2.21
C GLU A 123 1.23 19.67 0.96
N ILE A 124 0.61 18.52 1.13
CA ILE A 124 0.20 17.63 0.06
C ILE A 124 -1.28 17.35 0.17
N ARG A 125 -2.02 17.65 -0.88
CA ARG A 125 -3.41 17.27 -1.02
C ARG A 125 -3.52 15.85 -1.56
N VAL A 126 -4.26 14.99 -0.85
CA VAL A 126 -4.56 13.61 -1.24
C VAL A 126 -6.06 13.50 -1.50
N ASN A 127 -6.43 13.28 -2.76
CA ASN A 127 -7.84 13.19 -3.16
C ASN A 127 -8.45 11.80 -2.96
N LEU A 128 -7.64 10.81 -2.56
CA LEU A 128 -8.12 9.47 -2.25
C LEU A 128 -8.79 9.42 -0.87
N VAL A 129 -9.80 8.55 -0.74
CA VAL A 129 -10.62 8.44 0.47
C VAL A 129 -10.02 7.43 1.44
N GLY A 130 -9.99 7.81 2.72
CA GLY A 130 -9.67 6.96 3.84
C GLY A 130 -8.18 6.80 4.16
N LYS A 131 -7.90 6.54 5.42
CA LYS A 131 -6.54 6.30 5.94
C LYS A 131 -5.85 5.10 5.31
N ILE A 132 -6.63 4.11 4.87
CA ILE A 132 -6.04 2.93 4.21
C ILE A 132 -5.39 3.30 2.88
N GLN A 133 -6.06 4.15 2.08
CA GLN A 133 -5.48 4.66 0.83
C GLN A 133 -4.27 5.56 1.09
N LEU A 134 -4.33 6.36 2.17
CA LEU A 134 -3.18 7.15 2.58
C LEU A 134 -1.96 6.28 2.90
N LYS A 135 -2.14 5.19 3.66
CA LYS A 135 -1.06 4.25 3.96
C LYS A 135 -0.49 3.62 2.67
N ASN A 136 -1.35 3.25 1.72
CA ASN A 136 -0.92 2.71 0.43
C ASN A 136 -0.08 3.73 -0.35
N ILE A 137 -0.49 5.01 -0.39
CA ILE A 137 0.29 6.09 -1.01
C ILE A 137 1.64 6.23 -0.32
N LEU A 138 1.69 6.27 1.01
CA LEU A 138 2.95 6.43 1.73
C LEU A 138 3.93 5.27 1.48
N MET A 139 3.43 4.02 1.38
CA MET A 139 4.26 2.88 0.97
C MET A 139 4.75 3.03 -0.47
N ALA A 140 3.90 3.51 -1.39
CA ALA A 140 4.28 3.77 -2.77
C ALA A 140 5.32 4.91 -2.86
N VAL A 141 5.22 5.97 -2.06
CA VAL A 141 6.23 7.04 -1.93
C VAL A 141 7.59 6.45 -1.52
N ILE A 142 7.59 5.57 -0.51
CA ILE A 142 8.82 4.88 -0.08
C ILE A 142 9.41 4.05 -1.23
N ALA A 143 8.58 3.26 -1.91
CA ALA A 143 9.02 2.43 -3.03
C ALA A 143 9.63 3.28 -4.15
N ALA A 144 8.95 4.33 -4.57
CA ALA A 144 9.40 5.22 -5.62
C ALA A 144 10.73 5.94 -5.25
N SER A 145 10.83 6.45 -4.01
CA SER A 145 12.06 7.08 -3.52
C SER A 145 13.23 6.10 -3.48
N LYS A 146 13.00 4.84 -3.07
CA LYS A 146 14.04 3.80 -3.05
C LYS A 146 14.36 3.23 -4.43
N SER A 147 13.57 3.59 -5.43
CA SER A 147 13.83 3.35 -6.86
C SER A 147 14.49 4.55 -7.56
N ASN A 148 15.16 5.42 -6.79
CA ASN A 148 15.91 6.60 -7.24
C ASN A 148 15.05 7.73 -7.85
N LEU A 149 13.76 7.79 -7.53
CA LEU A 149 12.94 8.93 -7.89
C LEU A 149 13.06 10.04 -6.84
N ASP A 150 13.13 11.27 -7.31
CA ASP A 150 13.20 12.46 -6.45
C ASP A 150 11.89 12.68 -5.67
N LEU A 151 11.99 12.91 -4.36
CA LEU A 151 10.82 13.05 -3.48
C LEU A 151 9.96 14.26 -3.84
N LYS A 152 10.52 15.38 -4.29
CA LYS A 152 9.73 16.56 -4.70
C LYS A 152 8.86 16.21 -5.91
N LYS A 153 9.43 15.48 -6.88
CA LYS A 153 8.66 14.97 -8.04
C LYS A 153 7.57 13.99 -7.60
N ILE A 154 7.87 13.07 -6.68
CA ILE A 154 6.88 12.14 -6.13
C ILE A 154 5.74 12.92 -5.47
N PHE A 155 6.03 13.87 -4.59
CA PHE A 155 5.01 14.68 -3.91
C PHE A 155 4.15 15.50 -4.87
N SER A 156 4.72 16.03 -5.96
CA SER A 156 3.97 16.79 -6.97
C SER A 156 2.97 15.95 -7.77
N VAL A 157 3.12 14.63 -7.78
CA VAL A 157 2.21 13.70 -8.47
C VAL A 157 1.00 13.32 -7.60
N ILE A 158 1.17 13.26 -6.28
CA ILE A 158 0.13 12.76 -5.36
C ILE A 158 -1.23 13.46 -5.53
N PRO A 159 -1.31 14.80 -5.68
CA PRO A 159 -2.60 15.48 -5.86
C PRO A 159 -3.35 15.08 -7.14
N ARG A 160 -2.67 14.48 -8.10
CA ARG A 160 -3.24 14.03 -9.39
C ARG A 160 -3.71 12.57 -9.36
N LEU A 161 -3.45 11.85 -8.25
CA LEU A 161 -3.91 10.48 -8.11
C LEU A 161 -5.43 10.46 -7.95
N SER A 162 -6.07 9.58 -8.70
CA SER A 162 -7.49 9.22 -8.58
C SER A 162 -7.64 7.83 -7.98
N SER A 163 -8.83 7.53 -7.45
CA SER A 163 -9.16 6.19 -7.02
C SER A 163 -9.08 5.20 -8.18
N VAL A 164 -8.67 3.98 -7.87
CA VAL A 164 -8.84 2.86 -8.78
C VAL A 164 -10.33 2.49 -8.78
N GLU A 165 -10.87 2.10 -9.93
CA GLU A 165 -12.25 1.66 -10.07
C GLU A 165 -12.62 0.62 -9.00
N GLY A 166 -13.73 0.84 -8.31
CA GLY A 166 -14.17 -0.01 -7.20
C GLY A 166 -13.29 0.00 -5.95
N ARG A 167 -12.43 1.01 -5.74
CA ARG A 167 -11.59 1.15 -4.53
C ARG A 167 -11.79 2.51 -3.89
N PHE A 168 -12.75 2.64 -2.96
CA PHE A 168 -13.20 3.92 -2.38
C PHE A 168 -13.48 4.97 -3.47
N GLU A 169 -14.02 4.53 -4.58
CA GLU A 169 -14.29 5.37 -5.72
C GLU A 169 -15.50 6.26 -5.45
N LYS A 170 -15.28 7.56 -5.52
CA LYS A 170 -16.37 8.52 -5.41
C LYS A 170 -17.09 8.63 -6.76
N ILE A 171 -18.27 8.04 -6.87
CA ILE A 171 -19.10 8.04 -8.09
C ILE A 171 -19.75 9.40 -8.32
N GLY A 172 -20.24 10.06 -7.25
CA GLY A 172 -20.93 11.33 -7.37
C GLY A 172 -21.77 11.71 -6.17
N LYS A 173 -22.77 12.55 -6.43
CA LYS A 173 -23.76 12.99 -5.45
C LYS A 173 -25.17 12.72 -5.97
N ILE A 174 -26.06 12.29 -5.09
CA ILE A 174 -27.49 12.19 -5.38
C ILE A 174 -28.23 13.47 -5.00
N LYS A 175 -29.53 13.56 -5.31
CA LYS A 175 -30.35 14.80 -5.17
C LYS A 175 -30.27 15.48 -3.80
N ASN A 176 -30.18 14.72 -2.71
CA ASN A 176 -30.03 15.24 -1.34
C ASN A 176 -28.58 15.62 -0.98
N LYS A 177 -27.68 15.73 -1.95
CA LYS A 177 -26.25 16.00 -1.80
C LYS A 177 -25.44 14.87 -1.11
N SER A 178 -26.06 13.70 -0.83
CA SER A 178 -25.33 12.56 -0.28
C SER A 178 -24.31 12.04 -1.27
N LEU A 179 -23.12 11.74 -0.76
CA LEU A 179 -22.03 11.18 -1.56
C LEU A 179 -22.26 9.69 -1.82
N VAL A 180 -21.93 9.24 -3.02
CA VAL A 180 -21.99 7.83 -3.42
C VAL A 180 -20.56 7.31 -3.64
N PHE A 181 -20.24 6.24 -2.95
CA PHE A 181 -18.94 5.56 -3.08
C PHE A 181 -19.14 4.13 -3.57
N LEU A 182 -18.20 3.68 -4.41
CA LEU A 182 -18.11 2.29 -4.86
C LEU A 182 -16.83 1.68 -4.27
N ASP A 183 -16.98 0.53 -3.62
CA ASP A 183 -15.85 -0.26 -3.12
C ASP A 183 -16.13 -1.76 -3.29
N TYR A 184 -15.08 -2.53 -3.46
CA TYR A 184 -15.12 -3.99 -3.61
C TYR A 184 -15.25 -4.73 -2.27
N ALA A 185 -15.47 -4.04 -1.17
CA ALA A 185 -15.60 -4.64 0.16
C ALA A 185 -16.74 -5.67 0.18
N HIS A 186 -16.40 -6.95 0.37
CA HIS A 186 -17.33 -8.08 0.38
C HIS A 186 -17.16 -9.00 1.60
N THR A 187 -16.32 -8.60 2.55
CA THR A 187 -16.17 -9.26 3.85
C THR A 187 -16.57 -8.31 4.99
N PRO A 188 -16.99 -8.82 6.17
CA PRO A 188 -17.36 -7.96 7.30
C PRO A 188 -16.27 -6.95 7.67
N ASP A 189 -15.01 -7.39 7.76
CA ASP A 189 -13.86 -6.53 8.09
C ASP A 189 -13.63 -5.45 7.04
N ALA A 190 -13.75 -5.80 5.75
CA ALA A 190 -13.59 -4.86 4.67
C ALA A 190 -14.71 -3.81 4.68
N LEU A 191 -15.98 -4.23 4.86
CA LEU A 191 -17.12 -3.33 4.94
C LEU A 191 -17.02 -2.40 6.15
N GLN A 192 -16.67 -2.93 7.32
CA GLN A 192 -16.43 -2.13 8.52
C GLN A 192 -15.34 -1.07 8.27
N THR A 193 -14.23 -1.47 7.65
CA THR A 193 -13.14 -0.57 7.30
C THR A 193 -13.61 0.54 6.36
N CYS A 194 -14.41 0.22 5.34
CA CYS A 194 -14.99 1.22 4.44
C CYS A 194 -15.84 2.24 5.19
N ILE A 195 -16.79 1.77 6.01
CA ILE A 195 -17.70 2.64 6.77
C ILE A 195 -16.90 3.56 7.70
N LEU A 196 -15.94 3.03 8.45
CA LEU A 196 -15.14 3.82 9.39
C LEU A 196 -14.29 4.88 8.66
N ASN A 197 -13.68 4.56 7.54
CA ASN A 197 -12.87 5.51 6.77
C ASN A 197 -13.74 6.64 6.15
N ILE A 198 -14.95 6.32 5.67
CA ILE A 198 -15.86 7.31 5.15
C ILE A 198 -16.35 8.23 6.29
N ARG A 199 -16.80 7.67 7.41
CA ARG A 199 -17.27 8.47 8.59
C ARG A 199 -16.19 9.38 9.17
N GLU A 200 -14.94 9.02 9.06
CA GLU A 200 -13.83 9.83 9.55
C GLU A 200 -13.51 11.01 8.63
N GLN A 201 -13.74 10.85 7.32
CA GLN A 201 -13.39 11.86 6.32
C GLN A 201 -14.54 12.82 6.00
N PHE A 202 -15.80 12.38 6.15
CA PHE A 202 -17.01 13.09 5.79
C PHE A 202 -18.01 13.20 6.95
#